data_2ee27a45d48957ea174a7a580c46087d
#
_entry.id   2ee27a45d48957ea174a7a580c46087d
#
_cell.length_a   1.000
_cell.length_b   1.000
_cell.length_c   1.000
_cell.angle_alpha   90.00
_cell.angle_beta   90.00
_cell.angle_gamma   90.00
#
_symmetry.space_group_name_H-M   'P 1'
#
loop_
_entity.id
_entity.type
_entity.pdbx_description
1 polymer ?
#
loop_
_entity_poly.entity_id
_entity_poly.type
_entity_poly.pdbx_seq_one_letter_code
_entity_poly.pdbx_strand_id
1 'polypeptide(L)'
;LKDRSATNYGLISCLSYLDDKGFGPSLVHRNGVTRARMFQEMGVAAQADVSDDASLSAALDVLDTTLGTDLGNMKGDYVCGQFTLADACWAGLCQVAMNSGKGQAVSSRSRVNTWFAAVQSHPSTSKEAINPFSCMATKADADAGTIREVRVNTG
;
A
#
# COMPACT_ATOMS: atom_id res chain seq x y z
N LEU A 1 -9.74 -9.78 -7.04
CA LEU A 1 -10.94 -9.35 -6.32
C LEU A 1 -12.17 -9.64 -7.17
N LYS A 2 -13.18 -10.27 -6.59
CA LYS A 2 -14.43 -10.60 -7.28
C LYS A 2 -15.62 -10.05 -6.49
N ASP A 3 -16.47 -9.30 -7.17
CA ASP A 3 -17.77 -8.85 -6.67
C ASP A 3 -18.87 -9.39 -7.60
N ARG A 4 -20.14 -9.33 -7.20
CA ARG A 4 -21.30 -9.89 -7.93
C ARG A 4 -21.37 -9.47 -9.40
N SER A 5 -20.90 -8.26 -9.72
CA SER A 5 -20.98 -7.66 -11.05
C SER A 5 -19.65 -7.51 -11.77
N ALA A 6 -18.51 -7.73 -11.09
CA ALA A 6 -17.21 -7.48 -11.68
C ALA A 6 -16.12 -8.40 -11.09
N THR A 7 -15.11 -8.69 -11.90
CA THR A 7 -13.87 -9.34 -11.45
C THR A 7 -12.71 -8.41 -11.77
N ASN A 8 -11.99 -7.97 -10.73
CA ASN A 8 -10.86 -7.05 -10.86
C ASN A 8 -9.55 -7.81 -10.68
N TYR A 9 -8.58 -7.51 -11.53
CA TYR A 9 -7.24 -8.08 -11.53
C TYR A 9 -6.20 -6.98 -11.36
N GLY A 10 -5.12 -7.31 -10.68
CA GLY A 10 -4.03 -6.39 -10.41
C GLY A 10 -4.28 -5.48 -9.20
N LEU A 11 -3.18 -5.12 -8.55
CA LEU A 11 -3.21 -4.38 -7.28
C LEU A 11 -3.90 -3.02 -7.42
N ILE A 12 -3.56 -2.24 -8.45
CA ILE A 12 -4.09 -0.88 -8.66
C ILE A 12 -5.60 -0.92 -8.88
N SER A 13 -6.08 -1.81 -9.76
CA SER A 13 -7.51 -1.94 -10.04
C SER A 13 -8.31 -2.38 -8.79
N CYS A 14 -7.75 -3.30 -8.01
CA CYS A 14 -8.40 -3.77 -6.79
C CYS A 14 -8.47 -2.66 -5.74
N LEU A 15 -7.40 -1.90 -5.53
CA LEU A 15 -7.37 -0.80 -4.57
C LEU A 15 -8.33 0.33 -4.97
N SER A 16 -8.32 0.73 -6.26
CA SER A 16 -9.25 1.76 -6.76
C SER A 16 -10.71 1.33 -6.61
N TYR A 17 -11.01 0.06 -6.90
CA TYR A 17 -12.35 -0.47 -6.73
C TYR A 17 -12.79 -0.50 -5.26
N LEU A 18 -11.89 -0.85 -4.35
CA LEU A 18 -12.18 -0.84 -2.91
C LEU A 18 -12.40 0.58 -2.38
N ASP A 19 -11.64 1.56 -2.89
CA ASP A 19 -11.83 2.98 -2.56
C ASP A 19 -13.21 3.48 -3.01
N ASP A 20 -13.62 3.15 -4.24
CA ASP A 20 -14.94 3.51 -4.78
C ASP A 20 -16.12 2.85 -4.02
N LYS A 21 -15.91 1.69 -3.42
CA LYS A 21 -16.91 0.95 -2.63
C LYS A 21 -16.85 1.26 -1.13
N GLY A 22 -15.81 1.94 -0.68
CA GLY A 22 -15.61 2.27 0.74
C GLY A 22 -16.62 3.30 1.24
N PHE A 23 -16.87 3.28 2.55
CA PHE A 23 -17.77 4.23 3.24
C PHE A 23 -17.03 5.44 3.83
N GLY A 24 -15.75 5.61 3.50
CA GLY A 24 -14.91 6.70 3.99
C GLY A 24 -14.64 7.78 2.95
N PRO A 25 -13.85 8.81 3.30
CA PRO A 25 -13.33 9.74 2.32
C PRO A 25 -12.44 8.99 1.33
N SER A 26 -12.60 9.30 0.02
CA SER A 26 -11.79 8.68 -1.03
C SER A 26 -10.30 8.98 -0.81
N LEU A 27 -9.47 7.95 -0.94
CA LEU A 27 -8.01 8.03 -0.93
C LEU A 27 -7.45 8.38 -2.31
N VAL A 28 -8.31 8.46 -3.34
CA VAL A 28 -7.96 8.97 -4.66
C VAL A 28 -8.00 10.49 -4.66
N HIS A 29 -6.87 11.13 -4.92
CA HIS A 29 -6.77 12.58 -4.87
C HIS A 29 -7.61 13.26 -5.97
N ARG A 30 -8.35 14.34 -5.61
CA ARG A 30 -9.23 15.05 -6.56
C ARG A 30 -8.46 15.88 -7.59
N ASN A 31 -7.30 16.45 -7.21
CA ASN A 31 -6.45 17.19 -8.15
C ASN A 31 -5.85 16.25 -9.18
N GLY A 32 -5.99 16.57 -10.48
CA GLY A 32 -5.54 15.72 -11.57
C GLY A 32 -4.04 15.44 -11.59
N VAL A 33 -3.21 16.42 -11.25
CA VAL A 33 -1.75 16.29 -11.23
C VAL A 33 -1.33 15.35 -10.09
N THR A 34 -1.84 15.60 -8.88
CA THR A 34 -1.55 14.74 -7.71
C THR A 34 -2.09 13.33 -7.92
N ARG A 35 -3.26 13.18 -8.54
CA ARG A 35 -3.84 11.88 -8.89
C ARG A 35 -2.98 11.12 -9.90
N ALA A 36 -2.47 11.79 -10.92
CA ALA A 36 -1.55 11.17 -11.90
C ALA A 36 -0.27 10.68 -11.20
N ARG A 37 0.30 11.50 -10.32
CA ARG A 37 1.45 11.11 -9.50
C ARG A 37 1.15 9.91 -8.61
N MET A 38 0.02 9.93 -7.93
CA MET A 38 -0.42 8.80 -7.09
C MET A 38 -0.43 7.50 -7.88
N PHE A 39 -1.05 7.47 -9.07
CA PHE A 39 -1.07 6.27 -9.90
C PHE A 39 0.31 5.87 -10.43
N GLN A 40 1.18 6.83 -10.73
CA GLN A 40 2.57 6.56 -11.10
C GLN A 40 3.31 5.84 -9.95
N GLU A 41 3.22 6.35 -8.73
CA GLU A 41 3.83 5.74 -7.54
C GLU A 41 3.28 4.33 -7.25
N MET A 42 1.97 4.16 -7.36
CA MET A 42 1.35 2.83 -7.26
C MET A 42 1.87 1.86 -8.32
N GLY A 43 2.11 2.35 -9.55
CA GLY A 43 2.67 1.56 -10.64
C GLY A 43 4.07 1.06 -10.33
N VAL A 44 4.93 1.92 -9.79
CA VAL A 44 6.29 1.56 -9.38
C VAL A 44 6.25 0.51 -8.25
N ALA A 45 5.47 0.75 -7.21
CA ALA A 45 5.32 -0.18 -6.09
C ALA A 45 4.77 -1.56 -6.54
N ALA A 46 3.81 -1.57 -7.46
CA ALA A 46 3.20 -2.80 -7.96
C ALA A 46 4.11 -3.63 -8.87
N GLN A 47 5.15 -3.02 -9.44
CA GLN A 47 6.13 -3.70 -10.30
C GLN A 47 7.33 -4.24 -9.52
N ALA A 48 7.51 -3.82 -8.27
CA ALA A 48 8.64 -4.26 -7.47
C ALA A 48 8.50 -5.74 -7.10
N ASP A 49 9.57 -6.49 -7.38
CA ASP A 49 9.67 -7.90 -6.96
C ASP A 49 10.43 -7.98 -5.63
N VAL A 50 9.71 -8.34 -4.57
CA VAL A 50 10.30 -8.50 -3.23
C VAL A 50 11.26 -9.69 -3.18
N SER A 51 11.14 -10.67 -4.05
CA SER A 51 12.06 -11.82 -4.10
C SER A 51 13.43 -11.44 -4.67
N ASP A 52 13.48 -10.45 -5.56
CA ASP A 52 14.70 -9.90 -6.15
C ASP A 52 15.21 -8.68 -5.37
N ASP A 53 16.40 -8.78 -4.76
CA ASP A 53 16.99 -7.71 -3.96
C ASP A 53 17.29 -6.45 -4.79
N ALA A 54 17.67 -6.62 -6.05
CA ALA A 54 17.96 -5.48 -6.94
C ALA A 54 16.69 -4.73 -7.30
N SER A 55 15.61 -5.44 -7.63
CA SER A 55 14.28 -4.87 -7.90
C SER A 55 13.73 -4.13 -6.69
N LEU A 56 13.76 -4.77 -5.52
CA LEU A 56 13.31 -4.16 -4.27
C LEU A 56 14.13 -2.90 -3.93
N SER A 57 15.46 -2.98 -4.04
CA SER A 57 16.33 -1.83 -3.77
C SER A 57 16.03 -0.66 -4.70
N ALA A 58 15.93 -0.91 -6.01
CA ALA A 58 15.62 0.12 -6.99
C ALA A 58 14.26 0.79 -6.71
N ALA A 59 13.24 0.02 -6.38
CA ALA A 59 11.93 0.56 -6.03
C ALA A 59 11.99 1.44 -4.77
N LEU A 60 12.67 0.99 -3.71
CA LEU A 60 12.83 1.76 -2.48
C LEU A 60 13.67 3.03 -2.68
N ASP A 61 14.64 3.04 -3.61
CA ASP A 61 15.41 4.23 -3.96
C ASP A 61 14.54 5.27 -4.68
N VAL A 62 13.61 4.83 -5.52
CA VAL A 62 12.58 5.71 -6.12
C VAL A 62 11.72 6.33 -5.02
N LEU A 63 11.22 5.52 -4.08
CA LEU A 63 10.40 6.03 -2.96
C LEU A 63 11.19 7.04 -2.11
N ASP A 64 12.44 6.72 -1.73
CA ASP A 64 13.27 7.64 -0.93
C ASP A 64 13.51 8.97 -1.64
N THR A 65 13.74 8.93 -2.95
CA THR A 65 13.88 10.12 -3.78
C THR A 65 12.58 10.92 -3.84
N THR A 66 11.45 10.25 -4.06
CA THR A 66 10.12 10.88 -4.09
C THR A 66 9.81 11.60 -2.79
N LEU A 67 10.04 10.96 -1.65
CA LEU A 67 9.84 11.53 -0.31
C LEU A 67 10.77 12.72 -0.02
N GLY A 68 11.93 12.79 -0.68
CA GLY A 68 12.88 13.90 -0.56
C GLY A 68 12.61 15.06 -1.53
N THR A 69 11.68 14.91 -2.46
CA THR A 69 11.45 15.92 -3.51
C THR A 69 10.39 16.92 -3.06
N ASP A 70 10.75 18.20 -3.02
CA ASP A 70 9.78 19.28 -2.78
C ASP A 70 8.95 19.52 -4.06
N LEU A 71 7.77 18.95 -4.10
CA LEU A 71 6.82 19.09 -5.21
C LEU A 71 5.85 20.28 -5.01
N GLY A 72 6.27 21.30 -4.31
CA GLY A 72 5.49 22.53 -4.10
C GLY A 72 4.24 22.29 -3.23
N ASN A 73 3.08 22.07 -3.86
CA ASN A 73 1.81 21.88 -3.14
C ASN A 73 1.63 20.49 -2.51
N MET A 74 2.60 19.59 -2.67
CA MET A 74 2.56 18.23 -2.12
C MET A 74 3.47 18.08 -0.90
N LYS A 75 3.57 19.13 -0.06
CA LYS A 75 4.32 19.07 1.20
C LYS A 75 3.54 18.29 2.24
N GLY A 76 4.18 17.33 2.88
CA GLY A 76 3.60 16.54 3.97
C GLY A 76 4.38 15.26 4.21
N ASP A 77 3.89 14.48 5.17
CA ASP A 77 4.54 13.24 5.63
C ASP A 77 4.28 12.03 4.72
N TYR A 78 3.53 12.22 3.64
CA TYR A 78 3.04 11.16 2.74
C TYR A 78 3.52 11.35 1.31
N VAL A 79 3.50 10.29 0.51
CA VAL A 79 4.02 10.24 -0.87
C VAL A 79 3.45 11.36 -1.76
N CYS A 80 2.17 11.69 -1.57
CA CYS A 80 1.49 12.75 -2.31
C CYS A 80 1.08 13.95 -1.41
N GLY A 81 1.80 14.18 -0.31
CA GLY A 81 1.55 15.24 0.66
C GLY A 81 0.45 14.92 1.66
N GLN A 82 -0.58 14.20 1.28
CA GLN A 82 -1.61 13.63 2.14
C GLN A 82 -1.69 12.13 1.95
N PHE A 83 -2.28 11.42 2.92
CA PHE A 83 -2.45 9.96 2.84
C PHE A 83 -3.35 9.57 1.66
N THR A 84 -2.85 8.71 0.77
CA THR A 84 -3.52 8.27 -0.46
C THR A 84 -3.36 6.77 -0.69
N LEU A 85 -3.94 6.25 -1.77
CA LEU A 85 -3.72 4.86 -2.21
C LEU A 85 -2.24 4.56 -2.52
N ALA A 86 -1.43 5.57 -2.89
CA ALA A 86 0.00 5.39 -3.09
C ALA A 86 0.68 4.96 -1.78
N ASP A 87 0.33 5.60 -0.66
CA ASP A 87 0.87 5.25 0.66
C ASP A 87 0.47 3.83 1.07
N ALA A 88 -0.78 3.44 0.81
CA ALA A 88 -1.25 2.08 1.08
C ALA A 88 -0.49 1.03 0.24
N CYS A 89 -0.22 1.33 -1.04
CA CYS A 89 0.49 0.45 -1.95
C CYS A 89 1.95 0.26 -1.53
N TRP A 90 2.66 1.35 -1.28
CA TRP A 90 4.05 1.35 -0.81
C TRP A 90 4.21 0.71 0.57
N ALA A 91 3.28 0.99 1.50
CA ALA A 91 3.30 0.38 2.82
C ALA A 91 3.10 -1.14 2.75
N GLY A 92 2.23 -1.61 1.84
CA GLY A 92 2.07 -3.03 1.56
C GLY A 92 3.37 -3.68 1.09
N LEU A 93 4.08 -3.05 0.15
CA LEU A 93 5.40 -3.52 -0.33
C LEU A 93 6.42 -3.59 0.82
N CYS A 94 6.54 -2.51 1.60
CA CYS A 94 7.46 -2.46 2.74
C CYS A 94 7.14 -3.54 3.78
N GLN A 95 5.86 -3.76 4.07
CA GLN A 95 5.44 -4.80 5.00
C GLN A 95 5.78 -6.20 4.50
N VAL A 96 5.55 -6.48 3.21
CA VAL A 96 5.94 -7.76 2.61
C VAL A 96 7.46 -7.96 2.67
N ALA A 97 8.25 -6.91 2.38
CA ALA A 97 9.70 -6.95 2.51
C ALA A 97 10.16 -7.26 3.94
N MET A 98 9.54 -6.62 4.94
CA MET A 98 9.84 -6.90 6.36
C MET A 98 9.49 -8.34 6.74
N ASN A 99 8.33 -8.83 6.34
CA ASN A 99 7.89 -10.20 6.63
C ASN A 99 8.77 -11.26 5.93
N SER A 100 9.40 -10.89 4.81
CA SER A 100 10.33 -11.73 4.06
C SER A 100 11.78 -11.65 4.56
N GLY A 101 12.02 -11.00 5.72
CA GLY A 101 13.36 -10.87 6.29
C GLY A 101 14.23 -9.76 5.66
N LYS A 102 13.67 -8.95 4.76
CA LYS A 102 14.36 -7.86 4.06
C LYS A 102 14.12 -6.48 4.71
N GLY A 103 13.75 -6.45 5.97
CA GLY A 103 13.44 -5.22 6.71
C GLY A 103 14.59 -4.20 6.74
N GLN A 104 15.84 -4.66 6.68
CA GLN A 104 17.00 -3.77 6.61
C GLN A 104 16.99 -2.92 5.34
N ALA A 105 16.50 -3.44 4.21
CA ALA A 105 16.38 -2.66 2.99
C ALA A 105 15.46 -1.45 3.17
N VAL A 106 14.39 -1.60 3.94
CA VAL A 106 13.46 -0.50 4.27
C VAL A 106 14.08 0.46 5.29
N SER A 107 14.60 -0.06 6.42
CA SER A 107 15.08 0.75 7.54
C SER A 107 16.39 1.50 7.28
N SER A 108 17.20 1.05 6.32
CA SER A 108 18.44 1.74 5.92
C SER A 108 18.20 3.08 5.20
N ARG A 109 17.00 3.32 4.69
CA ARG A 109 16.60 4.55 4.00
C ARG A 109 15.85 5.45 4.98
N SER A 110 16.47 6.52 5.45
CA SER A 110 15.93 7.31 6.55
C SER A 110 14.57 7.93 6.24
N ARG A 111 14.35 8.43 5.01
CA ARG A 111 13.06 9.02 4.60
C ARG A 111 11.97 7.96 4.52
N VAL A 112 12.28 6.80 3.91
CA VAL A 112 11.35 5.67 3.84
C VAL A 112 10.98 5.19 5.24
N ASN A 113 11.95 5.06 6.14
CA ASN A 113 11.71 4.64 7.52
C ASN A 113 10.83 5.63 8.28
N THR A 114 11.08 6.94 8.15
CA THR A 114 10.26 7.99 8.77
C THR A 114 8.84 8.00 8.21
N TRP A 115 8.70 7.95 6.90
CA TRP A 115 7.40 7.87 6.22
C TRP A 115 6.63 6.60 6.64
N PHE A 116 7.29 5.45 6.68
CA PHE A 116 6.63 4.20 7.04
C PHE A 116 6.12 4.22 8.48
N ALA A 117 6.86 4.83 9.42
CA ALA A 117 6.40 5.06 10.78
C ALA A 117 5.17 6.01 10.83
N ALA A 118 5.15 7.05 10.00
CA ALA A 118 4.00 7.95 9.87
C ALA A 118 2.77 7.22 9.32
N VAL A 119 2.94 6.37 8.30
CA VAL A 119 1.86 5.52 7.76
C VAL A 119 1.33 4.57 8.82
N GLN A 120 2.20 3.92 9.60
CA GLN A 120 1.78 3.00 10.66
C GLN A 120 1.02 3.68 11.81
N SER A 121 1.28 4.97 12.05
CA SER A 121 0.59 5.78 13.05
C SER A 121 -0.69 6.45 12.54
N HIS A 122 -0.95 6.37 11.22
CA HIS A 122 -2.16 6.97 10.65
C HIS A 122 -3.42 6.28 11.19
N PRO A 123 -4.49 7.02 11.53
CA PRO A 123 -5.71 6.44 12.11
C PRO A 123 -6.34 5.30 11.31
N SER A 124 -6.22 5.35 9.97
CA SER A 124 -6.74 4.30 9.08
C SER A 124 -5.92 3.00 9.09
N THR A 125 -4.70 3.04 9.65
CA THR A 125 -3.79 1.89 9.75
C THR A 125 -3.55 1.48 11.20
N SER A 126 -4.17 2.18 12.16
CA SER A 126 -4.03 1.86 13.59
C SER A 126 -4.49 0.42 13.87
N LYS A 127 -3.94 -0.19 14.91
CA LYS A 127 -4.22 -1.60 15.29
C LYS A 127 -5.70 -1.87 15.58
N GLU A 128 -6.48 -0.82 15.81
CA GLU A 128 -7.92 -0.88 16.05
C GLU A 128 -8.71 -0.85 14.72
N ALA A 129 -8.19 -0.20 13.67
CA ALA A 129 -8.62 -0.41 12.32
C ALA A 129 -8.01 -1.74 11.87
N ILE A 130 -8.82 -2.78 11.75
CA ILE A 130 -8.54 -4.12 11.20
C ILE A 130 -7.08 -4.25 10.75
N ASN A 131 -6.26 -5.02 11.47
CA ASN A 131 -4.91 -5.30 11.01
C ASN A 131 -4.98 -5.90 9.59
N PRO A 132 -4.79 -5.12 8.52
CA PRO A 132 -5.03 -5.59 7.16
C PRO A 132 -4.08 -6.72 6.78
N PHE A 133 -3.01 -6.90 7.57
CA PHE A 133 -1.99 -7.92 7.36
C PHE A 133 -2.23 -9.21 8.12
N SER A 134 -3.15 -9.22 9.10
CA SER A 134 -3.61 -10.47 9.73
C SER A 134 -4.52 -11.28 8.80
N CYS A 135 -5.01 -10.67 7.72
CA CYS A 135 -5.83 -11.31 6.70
C CYS A 135 -5.02 -11.93 5.55
N MET A 136 -3.70 -11.80 5.54
CA MET A 136 -2.85 -12.55 4.63
C MET A 136 -2.80 -14.00 5.11
N ALA A 137 -3.76 -14.79 4.60
CA ALA A 137 -3.72 -16.23 4.75
C ALA A 137 -2.37 -16.74 4.25
N THR A 138 -1.60 -17.37 5.12
CA THR A 138 -0.38 -18.04 4.71
C THR A 138 -0.75 -19.28 3.92
N LYS A 139 0.19 -19.83 3.12
CA LYS A 139 -0.03 -21.12 2.46
C LYS A 139 -0.39 -22.21 3.48
N ALA A 140 0.16 -22.12 4.69
CA ALA A 140 -0.16 -23.01 5.80
C ALA A 140 -1.63 -22.89 6.25
N ASP A 141 -2.22 -21.69 6.22
CA ASP A 141 -3.64 -21.49 6.54
C ASP A 141 -4.55 -22.06 5.46
N ALA A 142 -4.12 -21.99 4.18
CA ALA A 142 -4.83 -22.60 3.08
C ALA A 142 -4.79 -24.12 3.17
N ASP A 143 -3.63 -24.72 3.46
CA ASP A 143 -3.43 -26.15 3.60
C ASP A 143 -4.14 -26.73 4.85
N ALA A 144 -4.35 -25.91 5.89
CA ALA A 144 -5.08 -26.28 7.10
C ALA A 144 -6.61 -26.18 6.98
N GLY A 145 -7.14 -25.72 5.84
CA GLY A 145 -8.58 -25.54 5.62
C GLY A 145 -9.21 -24.46 6.51
N THR A 146 -8.39 -23.59 7.10
CA THR A 146 -8.81 -22.58 8.07
C THR A 146 -9.34 -21.30 7.41
N ILE A 147 -9.25 -21.20 6.09
CA ILE A 147 -9.82 -20.08 5.34
C ILE A 147 -11.33 -20.28 5.27
N ARG A 148 -12.04 -19.72 6.23
CA ARG A 148 -13.49 -19.53 6.09
C ARG A 148 -13.72 -18.40 5.08
N GLU A 149 -14.60 -18.66 4.09
CA GLU A 149 -15.12 -17.60 3.23
C GLU A 149 -15.60 -16.44 4.13
N VAL A 150 -14.95 -15.29 4.01
CA VAL A 150 -15.41 -14.06 4.63
C VAL A 150 -16.66 -13.65 3.86
N ARG A 151 -17.82 -14.06 4.32
CA ARG A 151 -19.10 -13.53 3.84
C ARG A 151 -19.21 -12.11 4.35
N VAL A 152 -18.97 -11.14 3.47
CA VAL A 152 -19.34 -9.76 3.73
C VAL A 152 -20.87 -9.73 3.79
N ASN A 153 -21.41 -9.63 4.99
CA ASN A 153 -22.84 -9.37 5.18
C ASN A 153 -23.12 -7.96 4.68
N THR A 154 -23.63 -7.86 3.45
CA THR A 154 -24.27 -6.64 2.97
C THR A 154 -25.72 -6.69 3.41
N GLY A 155 -25.99 -6.11 4.59
CA GLY A 155 -27.34 -5.76 5.00
C GLY A 155 -27.87 -4.61 4.17
#